data_b95b166cbaa7cf8a848e80f58da51a5b
#
_entry.id   b95b166cbaa7cf8a848e80f58da51a5b
#
_cell.length_a   1.000
_cell.length_b   1.000
_cell.length_c   1.000
_cell.angle_alpha   90.00
_cell.angle_beta   90.00
_cell.angle_gamma   90.00
#
_symmetry.space_group_name_H-M   'P 1'
#
loop_
_entity.id
_entity.type
_entity.pdbx_description
1 polymer ?
#
loop_
_entity_poly.entity_id
_entity_poly.type
_entity_poly.pdbx_seq_one_letter_code
_entity_poly.pdbx_strand_id
1 'polypeptide(L)'
;EHLYDGDAASNLLSWRWVAGLQTKGKKYLFSAKNLKKFSDNRFNVEHISNRDIELKDNFELVNDRKIFNSDFKKSSQYLLLFENDLNQKSLKDIVNSYKKAYIIVLNEKDRQLKISNKVYEFKKMLIDEFVSNFKNIEIIDSLTINSKLKDIKQLDLIYPCVGDNNDFINRFKESNNKFIKNLVRAEDLFSWQFSDKGF
;
A
#
# COMPACT_ATOMS: atom_id res chain seq x y z
N GLU A 1 2.50 13.93 -19.69
CA GLU A 1 3.06 13.23 -18.52
C GLU A 1 4.17 12.28 -18.95
N HIS A 2 3.95 11.40 -19.89
CA HIS A 2 4.97 10.46 -20.39
C HIS A 2 6.23 11.13 -20.96
N LEU A 3 6.15 12.37 -21.37
CA LEU A 3 7.31 13.13 -21.83
C LEU A 3 8.29 13.50 -20.70
N TYR A 4 7.81 13.46 -19.46
CA TYR A 4 8.61 13.78 -18.28
C TYR A 4 8.99 12.55 -17.46
N ASP A 5 8.41 11.41 -17.80
CA ASP A 5 8.52 10.19 -17.02
C ASP A 5 9.34 9.13 -17.77
N GLY A 6 10.41 9.56 -18.40
CA GLY A 6 11.39 8.64 -18.96
C GLY A 6 12.30 7.99 -17.93
N ASP A 7 12.13 8.33 -16.65
CA ASP A 7 12.96 7.87 -15.56
C ASP A 7 12.21 6.87 -14.67
N ALA A 8 12.71 5.65 -14.61
CA ALA A 8 12.16 4.60 -13.74
C ALA A 8 12.13 5.02 -12.25
N ALA A 9 13.06 5.88 -11.82
CA ALA A 9 13.10 6.38 -10.46
C ALA A 9 11.90 7.28 -10.14
N SER A 10 11.43 8.10 -11.09
CA SER A 10 10.24 8.93 -10.93
C SER A 10 8.98 8.09 -10.74
N ASN A 11 8.86 6.98 -11.45
CA ASN A 11 7.74 6.03 -11.31
C ASN A 11 7.72 5.36 -9.95
N LEU A 12 8.87 5.04 -9.40
CA LEU A 12 9.00 4.41 -8.09
C LEU A 12 8.75 5.38 -6.94
N LEU A 13 9.12 6.66 -7.10
CA LEU A 13 9.05 7.68 -6.04
C LEU A 13 7.71 8.40 -5.94
N SER A 14 6.79 8.17 -6.85
CA SER A 14 5.48 8.81 -6.97
C SER A 14 5.47 10.16 -7.68
N TRP A 15 4.30 10.53 -8.20
CA TRP A 15 4.00 11.82 -8.83
C TRP A 15 4.25 13.06 -7.95
N ARG A 16 4.34 12.88 -6.65
CA ARG A 16 4.67 13.95 -5.70
C ARG A 16 6.06 14.51 -5.93
N TRP A 17 7.00 13.67 -6.31
CA TRP A 17 8.34 14.12 -6.68
C TRP A 17 8.30 15.00 -7.93
N VAL A 18 7.54 14.59 -8.97
CA VAL A 18 7.35 15.35 -10.21
C VAL A 18 6.66 16.69 -9.93
N ALA A 19 5.69 16.73 -9.04
CA ALA A 19 5.01 17.95 -8.61
C ALA A 19 5.86 18.86 -7.70
N GLY A 20 7.06 18.45 -7.32
CA GLY A 20 7.94 19.21 -6.46
C GLY A 20 7.59 19.20 -4.99
N LEU A 21 6.67 18.32 -4.55
CA LEU A 21 6.25 18.22 -3.15
C LEU A 21 7.36 17.62 -2.25
N GLN A 22 8.19 16.74 -2.80
CA GLN A 22 9.30 16.12 -2.08
C GLN A 22 10.65 16.79 -2.34
N THR A 23 10.76 17.61 -3.38
CA THR A 23 11.98 18.33 -3.76
C THR A 23 11.72 19.82 -3.84
N LYS A 24 12.05 20.56 -2.79
CA LYS A 24 11.93 22.02 -2.78
C LYS A 24 12.65 22.64 -3.96
N GLY A 25 11.94 23.48 -4.73
CA GLY A 25 12.51 24.24 -5.84
C GLY A 25 12.64 23.50 -7.17
N LYS A 26 12.32 22.19 -7.23
CA LYS A 26 12.27 21.43 -8.49
C LYS A 26 10.81 21.14 -8.82
N LYS A 27 10.23 21.89 -9.74
CA LYS A 27 8.88 21.66 -10.26
C LYS A 27 8.98 21.14 -11.69
N TYR A 28 8.51 19.93 -11.92
CA TYR A 28 8.41 19.31 -13.25
C TYR A 28 6.94 19.32 -13.72
N LEU A 29 6.25 20.44 -13.51
CA LEU A 29 4.87 20.56 -13.92
C LEU A 29 4.77 20.66 -15.45
N PHE A 30 3.76 19.96 -15.99
CA PHE A 30 3.39 20.12 -17.39
C PHE A 30 2.84 21.53 -17.60
N SER A 31 3.60 22.36 -18.30
CA SER A 31 3.23 23.73 -18.64
C SER A 31 3.55 24.02 -20.09
N ALA A 32 2.83 24.99 -20.69
CA ALA A 32 3.13 25.45 -22.04
C ALA A 32 4.61 25.85 -22.20
N LYS A 33 5.18 26.49 -21.20
CA LYS A 33 6.60 26.91 -21.17
C LYS A 33 7.55 25.71 -21.20
N ASN A 34 7.28 24.71 -20.37
CA ASN A 34 8.12 23.51 -20.31
C ASN A 34 7.99 22.69 -21.59
N LEU A 35 6.77 22.53 -22.11
CA LEU A 35 6.56 21.81 -23.36
C LEU A 35 7.29 22.49 -24.53
N LYS A 36 7.20 23.80 -24.66
CA LYS A 36 7.97 24.56 -25.69
C LYS A 36 9.47 24.31 -25.56
N LYS A 37 9.99 24.44 -24.32
CA LYS A 37 11.42 24.29 -24.03
C LYS A 37 11.96 22.90 -24.39
N PHE A 38 11.24 21.84 -24.02
CA PHE A 38 11.73 20.47 -24.16
C PHE A 38 11.33 19.80 -25.47
N SER A 39 10.41 20.38 -26.23
CA SER A 39 10.00 19.88 -27.55
C SER A 39 10.53 20.69 -28.72
N ASP A 40 11.42 21.65 -28.49
CA ASP A 40 11.90 22.58 -29.52
C ASP A 40 10.78 23.26 -30.32
N ASN A 41 9.68 23.63 -29.61
CA ASN A 41 8.47 24.22 -30.18
C ASN A 41 7.71 23.33 -31.18
N ARG A 42 7.85 22.00 -31.12
CA ARG A 42 7.18 21.08 -32.05
C ARG A 42 5.66 20.99 -31.83
N PHE A 43 5.18 21.37 -30.65
CA PHE A 43 3.76 21.24 -30.30
C PHE A 43 3.08 22.59 -30.15
N ASN A 44 1.81 22.67 -30.61
CA ASN A 44 0.98 23.81 -30.31
C ASN A 44 0.55 23.77 -28.83
N VAL A 45 0.82 24.84 -28.09
CA VAL A 45 0.61 24.95 -26.65
C VAL A 45 -0.48 25.95 -26.25
N GLU A 46 -1.23 26.48 -27.22
CA GLU A 46 -2.26 27.53 -26.98
C GLU A 46 -3.36 27.10 -26.02
N HIS A 47 -3.67 25.80 -26.00
CA HIS A 47 -4.69 25.21 -25.13
C HIS A 47 -4.15 24.70 -23.79
N ILE A 48 -2.85 24.83 -23.54
CA ILE A 48 -2.26 24.31 -22.30
C ILE A 48 -2.33 25.37 -21.22
N SER A 49 -2.94 25.00 -20.09
CA SER A 49 -3.02 25.88 -18.93
C SER A 49 -1.62 26.19 -18.38
N ASN A 50 -1.33 27.48 -18.21
CA ASN A 50 -0.13 27.96 -17.53
C ASN A 50 -0.33 28.11 -16.02
N ARG A 51 -1.41 27.60 -15.47
CA ARG A 51 -1.67 27.68 -14.03
C ARG A 51 -0.64 26.84 -13.29
N ASP A 52 0.25 27.48 -12.57
CA ASP A 52 1.02 26.88 -11.48
C ASP A 52 0.05 26.50 -10.37
N ILE A 53 -0.50 25.30 -10.44
CA ILE A 53 -1.29 24.77 -9.33
C ILE A 53 -0.28 24.33 -8.29
N GLU A 54 -0.15 25.11 -7.24
CA GLU A 54 0.59 24.72 -6.07
C GLU A 54 -0.26 23.70 -5.31
N LEU A 55 0.07 22.42 -5.43
CA LEU A 55 -0.51 21.40 -4.58
C LEU A 55 0.00 21.61 -3.16
N LYS A 56 -0.81 22.23 -2.34
CA LYS A 56 -0.56 22.34 -0.89
C LYS A 56 -1.05 21.06 -0.23
N ASP A 57 -0.21 20.06 -0.19
CA ASP A 57 -0.43 18.92 0.70
C ASP A 57 0.03 19.33 2.11
N ASN A 58 -0.88 19.51 3.02
CA ASN A 58 -0.59 19.61 4.44
C ASN A 58 -0.35 18.22 5.02
N PHE A 59 0.75 17.57 4.60
CA PHE A 59 1.20 16.35 5.26
C PHE A 59 2.06 16.75 6.46
N GLU A 60 1.55 16.51 7.64
CA GLU A 60 2.43 16.28 8.78
C GLU A 60 3.14 14.96 8.52
N LEU A 61 4.44 15.04 8.25
CA LEU A 61 5.31 13.87 8.24
C LEU A 61 5.33 13.35 9.68
N VAL A 62 4.44 12.44 9.99
CA VAL A 62 4.51 11.69 11.24
C VAL A 62 5.72 10.77 11.10
N ASN A 63 6.84 11.19 11.66
CA ASN A 63 8.06 10.40 11.76
C ASN A 63 7.93 9.28 12.80
N ASP A 64 6.81 8.60 12.85
CA ASP A 64 6.64 7.37 13.63
C ASP A 64 7.32 6.21 12.89
N ARG A 65 8.64 6.27 12.79
CA ARG A 65 9.43 5.09 12.48
C ARG A 65 9.30 4.14 13.66
N LYS A 66 8.27 3.32 13.63
CA LYS A 66 8.18 2.19 14.56
C LYS A 66 9.36 1.28 14.24
N ILE A 67 10.34 1.24 15.14
CA ILE A 67 11.44 0.28 15.07
C ILE A 67 10.78 -1.07 15.30
N PHE A 68 10.59 -1.82 14.22
CA PHE A 68 10.13 -3.20 14.31
C PHE A 68 11.33 -4.07 14.68
N ASN A 69 11.28 -4.71 15.81
CA ASN A 69 12.22 -5.79 16.10
C ASN A 69 11.95 -6.95 15.15
N SER A 70 13.01 -7.53 14.62
CA SER A 70 13.03 -8.60 13.62
C SER A 70 12.45 -9.94 14.09
N ASP A 71 11.64 -9.94 15.15
CA ASP A 71 11.14 -11.17 15.73
C ASP A 71 9.85 -11.61 15.03
N PHE A 72 10.02 -12.36 13.91
CA PHE A 72 8.93 -13.06 13.23
C PHE A 72 8.48 -14.26 14.08
N LYS A 73 8.09 -13.99 15.33
CA LYS A 73 7.66 -15.02 16.27
C LYS A 73 6.14 -15.10 16.31
N LYS A 74 5.63 -16.22 15.83
CA LYS A 74 4.21 -16.55 15.93
C LYS A 74 3.71 -16.44 17.37
N SER A 75 2.57 -15.78 17.56
CA SER A 75 1.93 -15.59 18.88
C SER A 75 0.49 -16.12 18.92
N SER A 76 -0.11 -16.42 17.79
CA SER A 76 -1.48 -16.89 17.66
C SER A 76 -1.59 -18.14 16.77
N GLN A 77 -2.74 -18.79 16.82
CA GLN A 77 -3.12 -19.83 15.84
C GLN A 77 -3.79 -19.26 14.59
N TYR A 78 -4.06 -17.95 14.57
CA TYR A 78 -4.81 -17.27 13.53
C TYR A 78 -3.96 -16.16 12.92
N LEU A 79 -3.93 -16.12 11.58
CA LEU A 79 -3.16 -15.15 10.80
C LEU A 79 -4.11 -14.25 10.01
N LEU A 80 -3.81 -12.96 10.00
CA LEU A 80 -4.42 -11.99 9.08
C LEU A 80 -3.44 -11.62 7.98
N LEU A 81 -3.95 -11.56 6.77
CA LEU A 81 -3.30 -11.09 5.56
C LEU A 81 -4.19 -10.04 4.90
N PHE A 82 -3.61 -9.19 4.09
CA PHE A 82 -4.36 -8.28 3.24
C PHE A 82 -4.24 -8.67 1.77
N GLU A 83 -5.08 -8.09 0.94
CA GLU A 83 -5.16 -8.30 -0.50
C GLU A 83 -3.86 -7.99 -1.28
N ASN A 84 -2.86 -7.43 -0.63
CA ASN A 84 -1.53 -7.15 -1.19
C ASN A 84 -0.48 -8.19 -0.78
N ASP A 85 -0.81 -9.09 0.16
CA ASP A 85 0.10 -10.10 0.70
C ASP A 85 -0.06 -11.43 -0.06
N LEU A 86 0.25 -11.43 -1.36
CA LEU A 86 -0.01 -12.56 -2.25
C LEU A 86 1.28 -13.27 -2.73
N ASN A 87 2.41 -13.04 -2.07
CA ASN A 87 3.65 -13.72 -2.43
C ASN A 87 3.66 -15.14 -1.89
N GLN A 88 3.25 -16.09 -2.73
CA GLN A 88 3.17 -17.51 -2.37
C GLN A 88 4.52 -18.05 -1.89
N LYS A 89 5.63 -17.68 -2.55
CA LYS A 89 6.96 -18.20 -2.22
C LYS A 89 7.40 -17.86 -0.79
N SER A 90 7.18 -16.61 -0.37
CA SER A 90 7.58 -16.17 0.97
C SER A 90 6.56 -16.52 2.05
N LEU A 91 5.29 -16.71 1.70
CA LEU A 91 4.21 -16.90 2.67
C LEU A 91 3.77 -18.36 2.87
N LYS A 92 4.18 -19.28 2.01
CA LYS A 92 3.72 -20.67 2.04
C LYS A 92 3.94 -21.35 3.40
N ASP A 93 5.15 -21.32 3.90
CA ASP A 93 5.48 -21.97 5.17
C ASP A 93 4.87 -21.25 6.36
N ILE A 94 4.80 -19.92 6.28
CA ILE A 94 4.16 -19.08 7.29
C ILE A 94 2.69 -19.44 7.39
N VAL A 95 1.93 -19.34 6.31
CA VAL A 95 0.50 -19.63 6.28
C VAL A 95 0.19 -21.05 6.76
N ASN A 96 0.95 -22.04 6.28
CA ASN A 96 0.76 -23.44 6.66
C ASN A 96 1.06 -23.70 8.14
N SER A 97 1.82 -22.86 8.81
CA SER A 97 2.07 -22.96 10.25
C SER A 97 0.88 -22.58 11.12
N TYR A 98 -0.14 -21.89 10.56
CA TYR A 98 -1.32 -21.44 11.29
C TYR A 98 -2.48 -22.43 11.15
N LYS A 99 -3.33 -22.51 12.19
CA LYS A 99 -4.56 -23.28 12.13
C LYS A 99 -5.51 -22.72 11.09
N LYS A 100 -5.61 -21.40 11.00
CA LYS A 100 -6.46 -20.68 10.06
C LYS A 100 -5.81 -19.33 9.71
N ALA A 101 -5.85 -18.99 8.44
CA ALA A 101 -5.48 -17.67 7.94
C ALA A 101 -6.69 -17.00 7.28
N TYR A 102 -6.72 -15.68 7.32
CA TYR A 102 -7.77 -14.86 6.73
C TYR A 102 -7.14 -13.79 5.84
N ILE A 103 -7.62 -13.69 4.60
CA ILE A 103 -7.29 -12.56 3.73
C ILE A 103 -8.42 -11.55 3.80
N ILE A 104 -8.08 -10.33 4.22
CA ILE A 104 -9.02 -9.22 4.29
C ILE A 104 -9.02 -8.50 2.94
N VAL A 105 -10.21 -8.41 2.34
CA VAL A 105 -10.47 -7.61 1.15
C VAL A 105 -11.20 -6.34 1.59
N LEU A 106 -10.60 -5.18 1.30
CA LEU A 106 -11.20 -3.91 1.69
C LEU A 106 -12.40 -3.56 0.80
N ASN A 107 -13.49 -3.18 1.45
CA ASN A 107 -14.63 -2.59 0.77
C ASN A 107 -14.31 -1.15 0.28
N GLU A 108 -15.10 -0.63 -0.64
CA GLU A 108 -14.92 0.73 -1.19
C GLU A 108 -14.92 1.80 -0.09
N LYS A 109 -15.72 1.63 0.96
CA LYS A 109 -15.82 2.58 2.09
C LYS A 109 -14.56 2.65 2.96
N ASP A 110 -13.73 1.61 2.91
CA ASP A 110 -12.51 1.52 3.70
C ASP A 110 -11.30 2.06 2.96
N ARG A 111 -11.47 2.50 1.71
CA ARG A 111 -10.41 3.04 0.86
C ARG A 111 -10.48 4.56 0.80
N GLN A 112 -9.32 5.20 0.78
CA GLN A 112 -9.22 6.65 0.57
C GLN A 112 -9.58 7.04 -0.88
N LEU A 113 -9.24 6.18 -1.84
CA LEU A 113 -9.54 6.39 -3.25
C LEU A 113 -10.40 5.26 -3.79
N LYS A 114 -11.42 5.63 -4.54
CA LYS A 114 -12.26 4.68 -5.25
C LYS A 114 -11.44 3.95 -6.32
N ILE A 115 -11.48 2.64 -6.30
CA ILE A 115 -10.90 1.80 -7.36
C ILE A 115 -11.98 1.41 -8.39
N SER A 116 -11.60 1.24 -9.65
CA SER A 116 -12.54 0.78 -10.67
C SER A 116 -12.91 -0.70 -10.47
N ASN A 117 -14.08 -1.10 -10.99
CA ASN A 117 -14.51 -2.49 -10.96
C ASN A 117 -13.48 -3.44 -11.62
N LYS A 118 -12.81 -2.99 -12.69
CA LYS A 118 -11.76 -3.79 -13.34
C LYS A 118 -10.58 -4.08 -12.40
N VAL A 119 -10.16 -3.09 -11.61
CA VAL A 119 -9.10 -3.27 -10.60
C VAL A 119 -9.56 -4.21 -9.50
N TYR A 120 -10.80 -4.06 -9.05
CA TYR A 120 -11.37 -4.93 -8.03
C TYR A 120 -11.42 -6.39 -8.49
N GLU A 121 -11.97 -6.66 -9.69
CA GLU A 121 -12.02 -8.01 -10.26
C GLU A 121 -10.61 -8.60 -10.48
N PHE A 122 -9.67 -7.79 -10.94
CA PHE A 122 -8.27 -8.23 -11.08
C PHE A 122 -7.67 -8.66 -9.74
N LYS A 123 -7.84 -7.84 -8.70
CA LYS A 123 -7.40 -8.19 -7.34
C LYS A 123 -8.04 -9.48 -6.85
N LYS A 124 -9.35 -9.64 -7.07
CA LYS A 124 -10.08 -10.84 -6.69
C LYS A 124 -9.51 -12.09 -7.36
N MET A 125 -9.23 -12.03 -8.67
CA MET A 125 -8.62 -13.16 -9.39
C MET A 125 -7.26 -13.54 -8.79
N LEU A 126 -6.41 -12.56 -8.45
CA LEU A 126 -5.12 -12.82 -7.82
C LEU A 126 -5.28 -13.46 -6.43
N ILE A 127 -6.25 -13.01 -5.65
CA ILE A 127 -6.54 -13.58 -4.33
C ILE A 127 -7.06 -15.02 -4.47
N ASP A 128 -7.97 -15.27 -5.38
CA ASP A 128 -8.54 -16.61 -5.62
C ASP A 128 -7.44 -17.59 -6.06
N GLU A 129 -6.55 -17.16 -6.95
CA GLU A 129 -5.38 -17.96 -7.35
C GLU A 129 -4.47 -18.25 -6.15
N PHE A 130 -4.14 -17.24 -5.36
CA PHE A 130 -3.30 -17.43 -4.18
C PHE A 130 -3.96 -18.39 -3.18
N VAL A 131 -5.22 -18.20 -2.85
CA VAL A 131 -5.96 -19.02 -1.89
C VAL A 131 -6.08 -20.47 -2.34
N SER A 132 -6.19 -20.74 -3.64
CA SER A 132 -6.28 -22.09 -4.19
C SER A 132 -5.10 -22.99 -3.80
N ASN A 133 -3.96 -22.40 -3.45
CA ASN A 133 -2.75 -23.12 -3.03
C ASN A 133 -2.73 -23.51 -1.54
N PHE A 134 -3.78 -23.14 -0.76
CA PHE A 134 -3.83 -23.35 0.67
C PHE A 134 -5.15 -23.96 1.10
N LYS A 135 -5.12 -24.84 2.11
CA LYS A 135 -6.32 -25.46 2.67
C LYS A 135 -6.91 -24.71 3.88
N ASN A 136 -6.13 -23.79 4.45
CA ASN A 136 -6.44 -23.13 5.71
C ASN A 136 -6.67 -21.63 5.59
N ILE A 137 -6.86 -21.11 4.37
CA ILE A 137 -7.16 -19.69 4.14
C ILE A 137 -8.66 -19.50 3.86
N GLU A 138 -9.21 -18.42 4.41
CA GLU A 138 -10.56 -17.92 4.12
C GLU A 138 -10.47 -16.45 3.71
N ILE A 139 -11.21 -16.09 2.65
CA ILE A 139 -11.33 -14.69 2.22
C ILE A 139 -12.47 -14.06 3.04
N ILE A 140 -12.23 -12.91 3.63
CA ILE A 140 -13.23 -12.15 4.37
C ILE A 140 -13.30 -10.71 3.86
N ASP A 141 -14.49 -10.20 3.68
CA ASP A 141 -14.75 -8.80 3.40
C ASP A 141 -14.59 -7.96 4.68
N SER A 142 -14.05 -6.75 4.55
CA SER A 142 -13.88 -5.83 5.68
C SER A 142 -15.18 -5.51 6.43
N LEU A 143 -16.33 -5.57 5.76
CA LEU A 143 -17.65 -5.38 6.40
C LEU A 143 -18.04 -6.54 7.32
N THR A 144 -17.52 -7.74 7.06
CA THR A 144 -17.88 -8.96 7.81
C THR A 144 -16.85 -9.37 8.85
N ILE A 145 -15.71 -8.68 8.92
CA ILE A 145 -14.58 -9.04 9.79
C ILE A 145 -14.99 -9.18 11.27
N ASN A 146 -15.84 -8.27 11.77
CA ASN A 146 -16.27 -8.30 13.16
C ASN A 146 -17.04 -9.57 13.50
N SER A 147 -17.96 -10.02 12.64
CA SER A 147 -18.72 -11.24 12.84
C SER A 147 -17.85 -12.49 12.68
N LYS A 148 -16.98 -12.51 11.68
CA LYS A 148 -16.09 -13.65 11.38
C LYS A 148 -15.04 -13.88 12.45
N LEU A 149 -14.51 -12.83 13.04
CA LEU A 149 -13.46 -12.91 14.06
C LEU A 149 -13.98 -12.75 15.48
N LYS A 150 -15.31 -12.80 15.70
CA LYS A 150 -15.95 -12.52 16.99
C LYS A 150 -15.30 -13.26 18.16
N ASP A 151 -15.06 -14.55 18.01
CA ASP A 151 -14.58 -15.44 19.07
C ASP A 151 -13.06 -15.52 19.16
N ILE A 152 -12.34 -14.82 18.28
CA ILE A 152 -10.88 -14.82 18.23
C ILE A 152 -10.37 -13.58 18.97
N LYS A 153 -9.66 -13.81 20.07
CA LYS A 153 -9.09 -12.74 20.91
C LYS A 153 -7.70 -12.31 20.49
N GLN A 154 -6.93 -13.23 19.89
CA GLN A 154 -5.53 -12.99 19.52
C GLN A 154 -5.27 -13.39 18.07
N LEU A 155 -4.60 -12.52 17.34
CA LEU A 155 -4.30 -12.65 15.92
C LEU A 155 -2.88 -12.21 15.66
N ASP A 156 -2.21 -12.89 14.75
CA ASP A 156 -0.99 -12.39 14.12
C ASP A 156 -1.39 -11.74 12.79
N LEU A 157 -0.70 -10.69 12.40
CA LEU A 157 -0.96 -9.92 11.19
C LEU A 157 0.33 -9.72 10.43
N ILE A 158 0.37 -10.11 9.15
CA ILE A 158 1.46 -9.63 8.27
C ILE A 158 1.32 -8.11 8.16
N TYR A 159 2.38 -7.40 8.52
CA TYR A 159 2.36 -5.95 8.60
C TYR A 159 2.07 -5.32 7.22
N PRO A 160 0.96 -4.59 7.07
CA PRO A 160 0.49 -4.12 5.76
C PRO A 160 1.21 -2.86 5.26
N CYS A 161 2.28 -2.41 5.93
CA CYS A 161 2.97 -1.16 5.66
C CYS A 161 2.05 0.06 5.81
N VAL A 162 2.12 1.02 4.89
CA VAL A 162 1.30 2.24 4.90
C VAL A 162 0.15 2.15 3.88
N GLY A 163 -0.90 2.95 4.08
CA GLY A 163 -2.06 3.04 3.18
C GLY A 163 -3.33 2.41 3.75
N ASP A 164 -4.34 2.23 2.89
CA ASP A 164 -5.70 1.85 3.29
C ASP A 164 -5.77 0.61 4.20
N ASN A 165 -4.93 -0.39 3.94
CA ASN A 165 -4.90 -1.62 4.75
C ASN A 165 -4.45 -1.34 6.20
N ASN A 166 -3.43 -0.48 6.37
CA ASN A 166 -2.95 -0.09 7.69
C ASN A 166 -3.96 0.79 8.42
N ASP A 167 -4.56 1.73 7.71
CA ASP A 167 -5.59 2.61 8.27
C ASP A 167 -6.81 1.80 8.72
N PHE A 168 -7.24 0.83 7.91
CA PHE A 168 -8.32 -0.08 8.26
C PHE A 168 -8.00 -0.87 9.53
N ILE A 169 -6.85 -1.52 9.61
CA ILE A 169 -6.52 -2.37 10.77
C ILE A 169 -6.33 -1.55 12.05
N ASN A 170 -5.86 -0.31 11.95
CA ASN A 170 -5.76 0.57 13.11
C ASN A 170 -7.17 0.93 13.64
N ARG A 171 -8.10 1.33 12.77
CA ARG A 171 -9.51 1.55 13.17
C ARG A 171 -10.14 0.28 13.75
N PHE A 172 -9.85 -0.87 13.15
CA PHE A 172 -10.35 -2.16 13.65
C PHE A 172 -9.83 -2.49 15.06
N LYS A 173 -8.54 -2.21 15.34
CA LYS A 173 -7.94 -2.38 16.68
C LYS A 173 -8.60 -1.49 17.73
N GLU A 174 -8.82 -0.22 17.40
CA GLU A 174 -9.46 0.75 18.28
C GLU A 174 -10.91 0.36 18.63
N SER A 175 -11.63 -0.22 17.67
CA SER A 175 -13.03 -0.60 17.83
C SER A 175 -13.25 -1.98 18.49
N ASN A 176 -12.18 -2.76 18.66
CA ASN A 176 -12.27 -4.15 19.12
C ASN A 176 -11.21 -4.45 20.18
N ASN A 177 -11.62 -5.10 21.24
CA ASN A 177 -10.68 -5.54 22.30
C ASN A 177 -9.95 -6.84 21.88
N LYS A 178 -9.17 -6.77 20.81
CA LYS A 178 -8.39 -7.89 20.27
C LYS A 178 -6.91 -7.57 20.28
N PHE A 179 -6.12 -8.55 20.68
CA PHE A 179 -4.67 -8.44 20.57
C PHE A 179 -4.22 -8.83 19.17
N ILE A 180 -3.66 -7.89 18.43
CA ILE A 180 -3.13 -8.09 17.09
C ILE A 180 -1.63 -7.79 17.07
N LYS A 181 -0.83 -8.83 16.88
CA LYS A 181 0.62 -8.74 16.78
C LYS A 181 1.01 -8.55 15.31
N ASN A 182 1.74 -7.48 15.01
CA ASN A 182 2.32 -7.30 13.69
C ASN A 182 3.54 -8.22 13.52
N LEU A 183 3.58 -8.93 12.40
CA LEU A 183 4.71 -9.71 11.93
C LEU A 183 5.29 -9.00 10.71
N VAL A 184 6.56 -8.64 10.77
CA VAL A 184 7.25 -7.94 9.68
C VAL A 184 8.13 -8.93 8.95
N ARG A 185 8.04 -8.95 7.62
CA ARG A 185 8.84 -9.83 6.77
C ARG A 185 10.32 -9.41 6.82
N ALA A 186 11.20 -10.39 6.76
CA ALA A 186 12.65 -10.14 6.77
C ALA A 186 13.09 -9.30 5.56
N GLU A 187 12.45 -9.51 4.41
CA GLU A 187 12.69 -8.76 3.19
C GLU A 187 12.34 -7.27 3.34
N ASP A 188 11.24 -6.97 4.05
CA ASP A 188 10.83 -5.59 4.31
C ASP A 188 11.84 -4.90 5.24
N LEU A 189 12.24 -5.56 6.33
CA LEU A 189 13.24 -5.04 7.26
C LEU A 189 14.59 -4.80 6.57
N PHE A 190 15.00 -5.72 5.70
CA PHE A 190 16.20 -5.56 4.90
C PHE A 190 16.09 -4.35 3.96
N SER A 191 14.97 -4.20 3.26
CA SER A 191 14.78 -3.13 2.28
C SER A 191 14.65 -1.76 2.94
N TRP A 192 13.99 -1.66 4.09
CA TRP A 192 13.75 -0.38 4.78
C TRP A 192 15.02 0.29 5.30
N GLN A 193 16.07 -0.46 5.60
CA GLN A 193 17.34 0.14 6.03
C GLN A 193 18.00 1.01 4.93
N PHE A 194 17.62 0.81 3.67
CA PHE A 194 18.10 1.58 2.53
C PHE A 194 17.15 2.71 2.10
N SER A 195 15.99 2.85 2.73
CA SER A 195 14.96 3.82 2.33
C SER A 195 15.09 5.19 3.00
N ASP A 196 16.17 5.45 3.73
CA ASP A 196 16.37 6.67 4.51
C ASP A 196 16.71 7.89 3.66
N LYS A 197 17.24 7.68 2.47
CA LYS A 197 17.64 8.75 1.55
C LYS A 197 17.04 8.44 0.18
N GLY A 198 16.34 9.42 -0.37
CA GLY A 198 16.00 9.37 -1.78
C GLY A 198 17.25 9.25 -2.64
N PHE A 199 17.09 8.71 -3.83
CA PHE A 199 18.16 8.64 -4.82
C PHE A 199 18.62 10.02 -5.23
#